data_3fb46741226ffba570298bc14f8a0217
#
_entry.id   3fb46741226ffba570298bc14f8a0217
#
_cell.length_a   1.000
_cell.length_b   1.000
_cell.length_c   1.000
_cell.angle_alpha   90.00
_cell.angle_beta   90.00
_cell.angle_gamma   90.00
#
_symmetry.space_group_name_H-M   'P 1'
#
loop_
_entity.id
_entity.type
_entity.pdbx_description
1 polymer ?
#
loop_
_entity_poly.entity_id
_entity_poly.type
_entity_poly.pdbx_seq_one_letter_code
_entity_poly.pdbx_strand_id
1 'polypeptide(L)'
;MIAYEKLQQELRRSPRKWLVTGAAGFIGSHLVETLLQLNQKVVGLDNFSTGTPENLEDLQSSLSIKQRRQFRFIEGDITSETDCKRACRGVDYVLHQAALGSVPRSFADPLSTHLANTTGFLQILLAAQKAKVKRVVYASSSSVYGNEKKLPQKEEKTGALLS
;
A
#
# COMPACT_ATOMS: atom_id res chain seq x y z
N MET A 1 -1.10 -25.62 -13.37
CA MET A 1 -0.60 -24.60 -12.39
C MET A 1 -1.27 -23.28 -12.71
N ILE A 2 -1.99 -22.71 -11.74
CA ILE A 2 -2.70 -21.43 -11.87
C ILE A 2 -1.66 -20.31 -12.02
N ALA A 3 -1.98 -19.24 -12.75
CA ALA A 3 -1.06 -18.11 -12.97
C ALA A 3 -0.47 -17.53 -11.66
N TYR A 4 -1.28 -17.50 -10.61
CA TYR A 4 -0.87 -17.05 -9.28
C TYR A 4 0.22 -17.95 -8.66
N GLU A 5 0.11 -19.26 -8.76
CA GLU A 5 1.11 -20.22 -8.25
C GLU A 5 2.46 -20.06 -8.96
N LYS A 6 2.43 -19.84 -10.28
CA LYS A 6 3.65 -19.56 -11.07
C LYS A 6 4.33 -18.27 -10.58
N LEU A 7 3.54 -17.21 -10.37
CA LEU A 7 4.04 -15.93 -9.85
C LEU A 7 4.67 -16.10 -8.45
N GLN A 8 4.03 -16.85 -7.55
CA GLN A 8 4.60 -17.10 -6.22
C GLN A 8 5.94 -17.83 -6.30
N GLN A 9 6.07 -18.83 -7.19
CA GLN A 9 7.33 -19.55 -7.38
C GLN A 9 8.42 -18.65 -7.94
N GLU A 10 8.09 -17.78 -8.89
CA GLU A 10 9.01 -16.79 -9.45
C GLU A 10 9.51 -15.80 -8.39
N LEU A 11 8.60 -15.26 -7.59
CA LEU A 11 8.94 -14.36 -6.49
C LEU A 11 9.88 -15.02 -5.47
N ARG A 12 9.62 -16.28 -5.08
CA ARG A 12 10.51 -17.02 -4.16
C ARG A 12 11.92 -17.20 -4.72
N ARG A 13 12.07 -17.38 -6.05
CA ARG A 13 13.36 -17.57 -6.74
C ARG A 13 14.10 -16.27 -6.98
N SER A 14 13.38 -15.15 -7.12
CA SER A 14 13.95 -13.84 -7.45
C SER A 14 13.47 -12.76 -6.47
N PRO A 15 14.00 -12.71 -5.23
CA PRO A 15 13.60 -11.75 -4.23
C PRO A 15 13.79 -10.31 -4.71
N ARG A 16 12.79 -9.46 -4.43
CA ARG A 16 12.76 -8.03 -4.75
C ARG A 16 12.55 -7.24 -3.46
N LYS A 17 12.75 -5.95 -3.55
CA LYS A 17 12.48 -5.04 -2.45
C LYS A 17 11.19 -4.26 -2.72
N TRP A 18 10.26 -4.36 -1.79
CA TRP A 18 8.92 -3.78 -1.88
C TRP A 18 8.74 -2.68 -0.83
N LEU A 19 8.03 -1.64 -1.19
CA LEU A 19 7.44 -0.70 -0.24
C LEU A 19 5.95 -0.97 -0.15
N VAL A 20 5.45 -1.12 1.07
CA VAL A 20 4.01 -1.13 1.37
C VAL A 20 3.72 0.10 2.22
N THR A 21 2.91 1.03 1.74
CA THR A 21 2.40 2.15 2.55
C THR A 21 1.07 1.76 3.17
N GLY A 22 0.72 2.32 4.32
CA GLY A 22 -0.42 1.83 5.10
C GLY A 22 -0.14 0.45 5.71
N ALA A 23 1.14 0.18 6.04
CA ALA A 23 1.63 -1.14 6.44
C ALA A 23 1.08 -1.64 7.78
N ALA A 24 0.61 -0.74 8.65
CA ALA A 24 -0.04 -1.06 9.91
C ALA A 24 -1.58 -1.18 9.80
N GLY A 25 -2.14 -0.92 8.60
CA GLY A 25 -3.56 -1.13 8.32
C GLY A 25 -3.88 -2.59 7.99
N PHE A 26 -5.18 -2.92 7.90
CA PHE A 26 -5.65 -4.28 7.64
C PHE A 26 -5.08 -4.87 6.34
N ILE A 27 -5.25 -4.20 5.20
CA ILE A 27 -4.74 -4.70 3.92
C ILE A 27 -3.21 -4.66 3.89
N GLY A 28 -2.61 -3.57 4.37
CA GLY A 28 -1.16 -3.37 4.32
C GLY A 28 -0.38 -4.44 5.09
N SER A 29 -0.82 -4.79 6.30
CA SER A 29 -0.17 -5.81 7.13
C SER A 29 -0.19 -7.20 6.47
N HIS A 30 -1.32 -7.60 5.87
CA HIS A 30 -1.45 -8.86 5.13
C HIS A 30 -0.59 -8.90 3.86
N LEU A 31 -0.44 -7.76 3.15
CA LEU A 31 0.47 -7.67 2.00
C LEU A 31 1.92 -7.83 2.45
N VAL A 32 2.31 -7.18 3.55
CA VAL A 32 3.66 -7.32 4.13
C VAL A 32 3.93 -8.77 4.51
N GLU A 33 3.01 -9.42 5.23
CA GLU A 33 3.12 -10.83 5.62
C GLU A 33 3.30 -11.73 4.40
N THR A 34 2.42 -11.62 3.42
CA THR A 34 2.46 -12.43 2.19
C THR A 34 3.79 -12.27 1.46
N LEU A 35 4.28 -11.03 1.30
CA LEU A 35 5.55 -10.76 0.65
C LEU A 35 6.72 -11.39 1.41
N LEU A 36 6.74 -11.30 2.73
CA LEU A 36 7.79 -11.90 3.57
C LEU A 36 7.76 -13.44 3.52
N GLN A 37 6.56 -14.04 3.47
CA GLN A 37 6.38 -15.48 3.27
C GLN A 37 6.84 -15.94 1.87
N LEU A 38 6.82 -15.05 0.89
CA LEU A 38 7.38 -15.25 -0.44
C LEU A 38 8.87 -14.87 -0.56
N ASN A 39 9.58 -14.75 0.57
CA ASN A 39 11.02 -14.45 0.64
C ASN A 39 11.39 -13.07 0.07
N GLN A 40 10.46 -12.11 0.05
CA GLN A 40 10.73 -10.75 -0.40
C GLN A 40 11.34 -9.90 0.72
N LYS A 41 12.00 -8.79 0.35
CA LYS A 41 12.41 -7.73 1.29
C LYS A 41 11.34 -6.66 1.32
N VAL A 42 10.89 -6.26 2.50
CA VAL A 42 9.77 -5.32 2.63
C VAL A 42 10.14 -4.12 3.50
N VAL A 43 9.80 -2.94 2.99
CA VAL A 43 9.74 -1.70 3.77
C VAL A 43 8.27 -1.40 4.01
N GLY A 44 7.84 -1.25 5.25
CA GLY A 44 6.52 -0.74 5.62
C GLY A 44 6.61 0.74 5.98
N LEU A 45 5.68 1.55 5.54
CA LEU A 45 5.52 2.95 5.92
C LEU A 45 4.10 3.16 6.44
N ASP A 46 3.96 3.68 7.66
CA ASP A 46 2.68 4.03 8.28
C ASP A 46 2.88 5.09 9.35
N ASN A 47 1.88 5.93 9.60
CA ASN A 47 1.85 6.93 10.67
C ASN A 47 0.84 6.61 11.77
N PHE A 48 0.24 5.42 11.73
CA PHE A 48 -0.78 4.93 12.66
C PHE A 48 -2.05 5.80 12.76
N SER A 49 -2.32 6.64 11.77
CA SER A 49 -3.55 7.47 11.79
C SER A 49 -4.84 6.64 11.70
N THR A 50 -4.77 5.44 11.12
CA THR A 50 -5.86 4.46 11.07
C THR A 50 -5.39 3.03 11.25
N GLY A 51 -4.13 2.75 11.01
CA GLY A 51 -3.46 1.49 11.33
C GLY A 51 -3.17 1.40 12.84
N THR A 52 -2.88 0.20 13.31
CA THR A 52 -2.61 -0.05 14.73
C THR A 52 -1.29 -0.80 14.94
N PRO A 53 -0.58 -0.56 16.08
CA PRO A 53 0.62 -1.32 16.43
C PRO A 53 0.36 -2.82 16.52
N GLU A 54 -0.82 -3.23 17.00
CA GLU A 54 -1.21 -4.63 17.16
C GLU A 54 -1.13 -5.40 15.83
N ASN A 55 -1.49 -4.77 14.70
CA ASN A 55 -1.35 -5.39 13.38
C ASN A 55 0.11 -5.72 13.05
N LEU A 56 1.05 -4.91 13.52
CA LEU A 56 2.49 -5.18 13.32
C LEU A 56 3.02 -6.23 14.30
N GLU A 57 2.49 -6.28 15.52
CA GLU A 57 2.83 -7.30 16.52
C GLU A 57 2.35 -8.68 16.06
N ASP A 58 1.11 -8.77 15.59
CA ASP A 58 0.53 -9.99 15.02
C ASP A 58 1.33 -10.46 13.80
N LEU A 59 1.63 -9.53 12.88
CA LEU A 59 2.49 -9.79 11.74
C LEU A 59 3.86 -10.36 12.18
N GLN A 60 4.52 -9.73 13.15
CA GLN A 60 5.82 -10.19 13.62
C GLN A 60 5.72 -11.55 14.30
N SER A 61 4.64 -11.84 15.01
CA SER A 61 4.41 -13.11 15.70
C SER A 61 4.23 -14.27 14.72
N SER A 62 3.63 -14.04 13.55
CA SER A 62 3.42 -15.05 12.51
C SER A 62 4.69 -15.41 11.71
N LEU A 63 5.75 -14.58 11.81
CA LEU A 63 6.94 -14.69 10.99
C LEU A 63 8.12 -15.40 11.71
N SER A 64 8.87 -16.18 10.94
CA SER A 64 10.17 -16.69 11.39
C SER A 64 11.20 -15.58 11.59
N ILE A 65 12.25 -15.83 12.37
CA ILE A 65 13.36 -14.88 12.61
C ILE A 65 13.98 -14.42 11.27
N LYS A 66 14.13 -15.33 10.30
CA LYS A 66 14.67 -15.00 8.98
C LYS A 66 13.78 -14.01 8.23
N GLN A 67 12.47 -14.19 8.26
CA GLN A 67 11.51 -13.29 7.60
C GLN A 67 11.45 -11.93 8.28
N ARG A 68 11.46 -11.89 9.62
CA ARG A 68 11.52 -10.61 10.38
C ARG A 68 12.71 -9.76 9.99
N ARG A 69 13.88 -10.36 9.76
CA ARG A 69 15.09 -9.64 9.31
C ARG A 69 14.97 -9.03 7.91
N GLN A 70 13.99 -9.45 7.13
CA GLN A 70 13.71 -8.88 5.80
C GLN A 70 12.67 -7.76 5.84
N PHE A 71 12.09 -7.50 7.00
CA PHE A 71 11.14 -6.42 7.22
C PHE A 71 11.80 -5.23 7.91
N ARG A 72 11.58 -4.05 7.34
CA ARG A 72 11.95 -2.78 7.93
C ARG A 72 10.71 -1.90 8.01
N PHE A 73 10.28 -1.56 9.21
CA PHE A 73 9.21 -0.59 9.41
C PHE A 73 9.77 0.83 9.53
N ILE A 74 9.06 1.78 8.97
CA ILE A 74 9.31 3.22 9.06
C ILE A 74 8.01 3.84 9.59
N GLU A 75 8.05 4.34 10.80
CA GLU A 75 7.02 5.26 11.26
C GLU A 75 7.24 6.59 10.55
N GLY A 76 6.22 7.05 9.80
CA GLY A 76 6.32 8.25 8.99
C GLY A 76 5.07 8.49 8.15
N ASP A 77 4.96 9.68 7.60
CA ASP A 77 3.78 10.17 6.91
C ASP A 77 4.01 10.26 5.40
N ILE A 78 3.03 9.81 4.61
CA ILE A 78 3.07 9.93 3.15
C ILE A 78 3.01 11.37 2.66
N THR A 79 2.54 12.31 3.48
CA THR A 79 2.56 13.75 3.18
C THR A 79 3.94 14.37 3.35
N SER A 80 4.86 13.68 4.05
CA SER A 80 6.25 14.09 4.25
C SER A 80 7.13 13.65 3.08
N GLU A 81 7.66 14.61 2.33
CA GLU A 81 8.61 14.33 1.24
C GLU A 81 9.82 13.52 1.73
N THR A 82 10.33 13.85 2.92
CA THR A 82 11.49 13.18 3.52
C THR A 82 11.19 11.71 3.81
N ASP A 83 10.03 11.41 4.39
CA ASP A 83 9.64 10.05 4.71
C ASP A 83 9.40 9.23 3.45
N CYS A 84 8.73 9.80 2.44
CA CYS A 84 8.54 9.16 1.14
C CYS A 84 9.88 8.84 0.45
N LYS A 85 10.83 9.78 0.45
CA LYS A 85 12.18 9.55 -0.10
C LYS A 85 12.93 8.45 0.65
N ARG A 86 12.86 8.45 2.00
CA ARG A 86 13.47 7.43 2.86
C ARG A 86 12.88 6.05 2.62
N ALA A 87 11.56 5.97 2.44
CA ALA A 87 10.83 4.73 2.21
C ALA A 87 11.10 4.15 0.81
N CYS A 88 11.16 4.97 -0.24
CA CYS A 88 11.37 4.53 -1.61
C CYS A 88 12.82 4.15 -1.94
N ARG A 89 13.80 4.38 -1.03
CA ARG A 89 15.22 4.16 -1.32
C ARG A 89 15.55 2.69 -1.64
N GLY A 90 15.97 2.45 -2.89
CA GLY A 90 16.37 1.14 -3.39
C GLY A 90 15.22 0.13 -3.44
N VAL A 91 13.99 0.59 -3.57
CA VAL A 91 12.77 -0.22 -3.71
C VAL A 91 12.55 -0.52 -5.19
N ASP A 92 12.15 -1.76 -5.49
CA ASP A 92 11.79 -2.19 -6.86
C ASP A 92 10.32 -1.89 -7.17
N TYR A 93 9.43 -2.12 -6.20
CA TYR A 93 7.97 -2.03 -6.36
C TYR A 93 7.31 -1.35 -5.17
N VAL A 94 6.25 -0.58 -5.42
CA VAL A 94 5.43 0.05 -4.39
C VAL A 94 4.01 -0.51 -4.44
N LEU A 95 3.49 -0.93 -3.30
CA LEU A 95 2.08 -1.21 -3.04
C LEU A 95 1.55 -0.11 -2.13
N HIS A 96 0.79 0.82 -2.69
CA HIS A 96 0.31 1.99 -1.97
C HIS A 96 -1.10 1.75 -1.46
N GLN A 97 -1.21 1.53 -0.13
CA GLN A 97 -2.49 1.29 0.57
C GLN A 97 -2.83 2.42 1.55
N ALA A 98 -1.87 3.32 1.85
CA ALA A 98 -2.09 4.42 2.78
C ALA A 98 -3.11 5.41 2.21
N ALA A 99 -4.21 5.57 2.92
CA ALA A 99 -5.27 6.52 2.60
C ALA A 99 -6.17 6.74 3.82
N LEU A 100 -6.87 7.85 3.87
CA LEU A 100 -7.97 8.09 4.80
C LEU A 100 -9.29 7.77 4.09
N GLY A 101 -9.78 6.55 4.29
CA GLY A 101 -11.07 6.08 3.77
C GLY A 101 -12.18 6.32 4.80
N SER A 102 -13.17 7.12 4.48
CA SER A 102 -14.45 7.26 5.18
C SER A 102 -15.20 8.46 4.62
N VAL A 103 -16.41 8.26 4.12
CA VAL A 103 -17.26 9.35 3.65
C VAL A 103 -17.58 10.33 4.78
N PRO A 104 -18.04 9.91 5.98
CA PRO A 104 -18.28 10.85 7.08
C PRO A 104 -17.03 11.66 7.47
N ARG A 105 -15.85 11.04 7.50
CA ARG A 105 -14.59 11.74 7.80
C ARG A 105 -14.27 12.81 6.75
N SER A 106 -14.45 12.51 5.47
CA SER A 106 -14.16 13.46 4.40
C SER A 106 -15.04 14.72 4.44
N PHE A 107 -16.24 14.62 5.00
CA PHE A 107 -17.09 15.78 5.26
C PHE A 107 -16.70 16.52 6.54
N ALA A 108 -16.34 15.80 7.59
CA ALA A 108 -15.96 16.38 8.88
C ALA A 108 -14.57 17.06 8.83
N ASP A 109 -13.62 16.46 8.11
CA ASP A 109 -12.26 16.97 7.94
C ASP A 109 -11.78 16.74 6.49
N PRO A 110 -12.25 17.59 5.56
CA PRO A 110 -11.88 17.48 4.15
C PRO A 110 -10.40 17.78 3.91
N LEU A 111 -9.79 18.64 4.72
CA LEU A 111 -8.39 19.04 4.55
C LEU A 111 -7.45 17.87 4.82
N SER A 112 -7.58 17.19 5.94
CA SER A 112 -6.76 16.01 6.26
C SER A 112 -6.99 14.89 5.23
N THR A 113 -8.23 14.69 4.79
CA THR A 113 -8.56 13.72 3.74
C THR A 113 -7.87 14.07 2.42
N HIS A 114 -7.90 15.34 2.00
CA HIS A 114 -7.20 15.82 0.79
C HIS A 114 -5.67 15.66 0.93
N LEU A 115 -5.10 16.07 2.05
CA LEU A 115 -3.66 15.99 2.28
C LEU A 115 -3.17 14.54 2.19
N ALA A 116 -3.85 13.61 2.84
CA ALA A 116 -3.48 12.20 2.78
C ALA A 116 -3.69 11.61 1.37
N ASN A 117 -4.91 11.73 0.83
CA ASN A 117 -5.31 10.96 -0.36
C ASN A 117 -4.85 11.60 -1.68
N THR A 118 -4.59 12.91 -1.72
CA THR A 118 -4.15 13.62 -2.92
C THR A 118 -2.68 14.01 -2.82
N THR A 119 -2.32 14.82 -1.82
CA THR A 119 -0.94 15.29 -1.66
C THR A 119 -0.01 14.15 -1.30
N GLY A 120 -0.38 13.29 -0.34
CA GLY A 120 0.40 12.13 0.06
C GLY A 120 0.62 11.13 -1.08
N PHE A 121 -0.44 10.86 -1.86
CA PHE A 121 -0.31 10.03 -3.06
C PHE A 121 0.69 10.62 -4.07
N LEU A 122 0.60 11.92 -4.35
CA LEU A 122 1.55 12.60 -5.23
C LEU A 122 2.99 12.52 -4.70
N GLN A 123 3.21 12.69 -3.40
CA GLN A 123 4.53 12.59 -2.79
C GLN A 123 5.14 11.19 -2.98
N ILE A 124 4.34 10.14 -2.80
CA ILE A 124 4.78 8.75 -3.07
C ILE A 124 5.15 8.58 -4.54
N LEU A 125 4.35 9.08 -5.49
CA LEU A 125 4.66 8.98 -6.93
C LEU A 125 5.98 9.70 -7.28
N LEU A 126 6.17 10.91 -6.77
CA LEU A 126 7.41 11.68 -6.99
C LEU A 126 8.63 11.00 -6.37
N ALA A 127 8.51 10.47 -5.16
CA ALA A 127 9.58 9.73 -4.51
C ALA A 127 9.91 8.43 -5.25
N ALA A 128 8.90 7.69 -5.70
CA ALA A 128 9.06 6.48 -6.50
C ALA A 128 9.75 6.77 -7.85
N GLN A 129 9.36 7.84 -8.54
CA GLN A 129 9.98 8.28 -9.78
C GLN A 129 11.47 8.61 -9.57
N LYS A 130 11.79 9.43 -8.56
CA LYS A 130 13.17 9.80 -8.22
C LYS A 130 14.02 8.57 -7.85
N ALA A 131 13.42 7.60 -7.16
CA ALA A 131 14.08 6.34 -6.78
C ALA A 131 14.14 5.30 -7.92
N LYS A 132 13.60 5.61 -9.12
CA LYS A 132 13.53 4.72 -10.28
C LYS A 132 12.81 3.40 -9.97
N VAL A 133 11.75 3.46 -9.17
CA VAL A 133 10.86 2.33 -8.87
C VAL A 133 10.27 1.81 -10.18
N LYS A 134 10.28 0.49 -10.37
CA LYS A 134 9.82 -0.16 -11.62
C LYS A 134 8.32 -0.07 -11.82
N ARG A 135 7.54 -0.13 -10.73
CA ARG A 135 6.08 -0.03 -10.77
C ARG A 135 5.51 0.39 -9.43
N VAL A 136 4.48 1.22 -9.49
CA VAL A 136 3.61 1.56 -8.36
C VAL A 136 2.24 0.96 -8.65
N VAL A 137 1.70 0.21 -7.68
CA VAL A 137 0.32 -0.27 -7.67
C VAL A 137 -0.36 0.36 -6.47
N TYR A 138 -1.55 0.91 -6.65
CA TYR A 138 -2.29 1.58 -5.59
C TYR A 138 -3.73 1.08 -5.51
N ALA A 139 -4.29 1.12 -4.31
CA ALA A 139 -5.70 0.90 -4.11
C ALA A 139 -6.48 2.12 -4.62
N SER A 140 -7.35 1.90 -5.59
CA SER A 140 -8.32 2.88 -6.03
C SER A 140 -9.59 2.78 -5.18
N SER A 141 -10.66 3.41 -5.60
CA SER A 141 -11.96 3.40 -4.91
C SER A 141 -13.05 2.84 -5.80
N SER A 142 -14.03 2.14 -5.20
CA SER A 142 -15.27 1.77 -5.90
C SER A 142 -16.05 2.98 -6.43
N SER A 143 -15.79 4.16 -5.89
CA SER A 143 -16.39 5.41 -6.36
C SER A 143 -16.08 5.73 -7.84
N VAL A 144 -15.01 5.14 -8.40
CA VAL A 144 -14.69 5.29 -9.85
C VAL A 144 -15.74 4.68 -10.76
N TYR A 145 -16.57 3.76 -10.25
CA TYR A 145 -17.68 3.18 -11.02
C TYR A 145 -18.93 4.06 -11.08
N GLY A 146 -18.97 5.13 -10.27
CA GLY A 146 -20.09 6.08 -10.27
C GLY A 146 -21.43 5.39 -9.94
N ASN A 147 -22.47 5.73 -10.69
CA ASN A 147 -23.82 5.17 -10.54
C ASN A 147 -24.09 3.92 -11.39
N GLU A 148 -23.06 3.17 -11.80
CA GLU A 148 -23.25 1.91 -12.54
C GLU A 148 -24.09 0.92 -11.71
N LYS A 149 -25.24 0.52 -12.26
CA LYS A 149 -26.21 -0.36 -11.58
C LYS A 149 -26.00 -1.83 -11.90
N LYS A 150 -25.25 -2.14 -12.97
CA LYS A 150 -25.06 -3.52 -13.41
C LYS A 150 -23.97 -4.21 -12.60
N LEU A 151 -24.32 -5.32 -11.97
CA LEU A 151 -23.39 -6.18 -11.23
C LEU A 151 -23.02 -7.44 -12.03
N PRO A 152 -21.80 -7.97 -11.88
CA PRO A 152 -20.65 -7.35 -11.20
C PRO A 152 -20.18 -6.09 -11.94
N GLN A 153 -19.64 -5.13 -11.19
CA GLN A 153 -18.98 -3.96 -11.78
C GLN A 153 -17.77 -4.42 -12.60
N LYS A 154 -17.56 -3.81 -13.77
CA LYS A 154 -16.48 -4.15 -14.70
C LYS A 154 -15.70 -2.90 -15.07
N GLU A 155 -14.40 -3.05 -15.23
CA GLU A 155 -13.47 -1.94 -15.51
C GLU A 155 -13.82 -1.18 -16.81
N GLU A 156 -14.41 -1.86 -17.79
CA GLU A 156 -14.81 -1.24 -19.06
C GLU A 156 -16.13 -0.45 -18.97
N LYS A 157 -16.82 -0.52 -17.83
CA LYS A 157 -18.13 0.10 -17.63
C LYS A 157 -18.13 0.96 -16.39
N THR A 158 -18.10 2.27 -16.61
CA THR A 158 -18.28 3.26 -15.56
C THR A 158 -19.55 4.02 -15.81
N GLY A 159 -20.33 4.25 -14.74
CA GLY A 159 -21.51 5.11 -14.78
C GLY A 159 -21.13 6.60 -14.67
N ALA A 160 -22.14 7.47 -14.68
CA ALA A 160 -21.92 8.88 -14.40
C ALA A 160 -21.41 9.07 -12.95
N LEU A 161 -20.54 10.05 -12.76
CA LEU A 161 -20.10 10.42 -11.41
C LEU A 161 -21.32 10.90 -10.60
N LEU A 162 -21.38 10.49 -9.33
CA LEU A 162 -22.37 11.00 -8.38
C LEU A 162 -21.99 12.42 -7.99
N SER A 163 -22.96 13.33 -8.08
CA SER A 163 -22.82 14.72 -7.59
C SER A 163 -22.99 14.81 -6.09
#